data_1799daf7275fcbb202c86248ec19106b
#
_entry.id   1799daf7275fcbb202c86248ec19106b
#
_cell.length_a   1.000
_cell.length_b   1.000
_cell.length_c   1.000
_cell.angle_alpha   90.00
_cell.angle_beta   90.00
_cell.angle_gamma   90.00
#
_symmetry.space_group_name_H-M   'P 1'
#
loop_
_entity.id
_entity.type
_entity.pdbx_description
1 polymer ?
#
loop_
_entity_poly.entity_id
_entity_poly.type
_entity_poly.pdbx_seq_one_letter_code
_entity_poly.pdbx_strand_id
1 'polypeptide(L)'
;MSKSFYILLTLAAAAVAVFFLGRWTGMSLGLNSQRVMRTVHEAWCRAADRHALCPEAGLDSLFHQQLREDGLRRLRFRLDTVPLTGDSTVVFRSALHYFDDYERELEYRRTFVIPVDSLYGVRAQLLNLRAETVGAQLYYLLGTVVGFLLLAYGIAKQVDTIRRQDKLSQMREDFSYAMVHDMKTPISTILMAARNLRSGRLDAKPERKREHFELLEKEGLHLLDLTNRVLTLSKMEHHQLLLDKDWHLLRPMVDELIQVFEAKAAKPVTFSTDLQAEAVYADMEFLKEALSNLIDNALKYSKDTVEVRIASRQEAGYIRISVRDNGIGIPLSAQRTIFDKFERVLPRDGSQQKVSGFGLGLNYVMNVAREHDGYVSVESVQGRFSEFTISLPESLSSLTPGPSPKERGEEWSRNRE
;
A
#
# COMPACT_ATOMS: atom_id res chain seq x y z
N MET A 1 -6.50 -21.95 -5.13
CA MET A 1 -7.43 -21.75 -4.00
C MET A 1 -8.06 -20.36 -4.16
N SER A 2 -9.39 -20.24 -4.02
CA SER A 2 -10.09 -18.99 -4.30
C SER A 2 -9.74 -17.90 -3.28
N LYS A 3 -9.65 -16.64 -3.72
CA LYS A 3 -9.38 -15.45 -2.86
C LYS A 3 -10.35 -15.40 -1.66
N SER A 4 -11.61 -15.85 -1.85
CA SER A 4 -12.62 -15.97 -0.80
C SER A 4 -12.22 -16.92 0.32
N PHE A 5 -11.44 -17.97 0.04
CA PHE A 5 -10.98 -18.92 1.05
C PHE A 5 -10.02 -18.29 2.06
N TYR A 6 -9.07 -17.47 1.59
CA TYR A 6 -8.14 -16.77 2.50
C TYR A 6 -8.84 -15.70 3.35
N ILE A 7 -9.79 -14.99 2.76
CA ILE A 7 -10.62 -14.02 3.52
C ILE A 7 -11.44 -14.75 4.58
N LEU A 8 -12.03 -15.88 4.24
CA LEU A 8 -12.82 -16.70 5.18
C LEU A 8 -11.93 -17.26 6.30
N LEU A 9 -10.73 -17.73 5.97
CA LEU A 9 -9.75 -18.25 6.94
C LEU A 9 -9.29 -17.18 7.93
N THR A 10 -9.01 -15.96 7.45
CA THR A 10 -8.59 -14.84 8.32
C THR A 10 -9.74 -14.33 9.19
N LEU A 11 -10.98 -14.31 8.69
CA LEU A 11 -12.16 -13.99 9.48
C LEU A 11 -12.44 -15.08 10.55
N ALA A 12 -12.28 -16.35 10.20
CA ALA A 12 -12.41 -17.47 11.15
C ALA A 12 -11.33 -17.39 12.23
N ALA A 13 -10.07 -17.11 11.88
CA ALA A 13 -8.98 -16.94 12.85
C ALA A 13 -9.23 -15.74 13.78
N ALA A 14 -9.75 -14.63 13.26
CA ALA A 14 -10.11 -13.46 14.06
C ALA A 14 -11.27 -13.77 15.01
N ALA A 15 -12.30 -14.48 14.55
CA ALA A 15 -13.44 -14.90 15.40
C ALA A 15 -12.98 -15.85 16.52
N VAL A 16 -12.07 -16.79 16.23
CA VAL A 16 -11.47 -17.69 17.23
C VAL A 16 -10.66 -16.90 18.25
N ALA A 17 -9.84 -15.92 17.81
CA ALA A 17 -9.07 -15.07 18.71
C ALA A 17 -9.98 -14.26 19.64
N VAL A 18 -11.06 -13.67 19.12
CA VAL A 18 -12.06 -12.94 19.92
C VAL A 18 -12.77 -13.86 20.91
N PHE A 19 -13.13 -15.09 20.51
CA PHE A 19 -13.76 -16.07 21.40
C PHE A 19 -12.83 -16.50 22.53
N PHE A 20 -11.56 -16.82 22.23
CA PHE A 20 -10.58 -17.19 23.25
C PHE A 20 -10.28 -16.03 24.20
N LEU A 21 -10.20 -14.83 23.66
CA LEU A 21 -9.93 -13.61 24.44
C LEU A 21 -11.10 -13.31 25.41
N GLY A 22 -12.35 -13.41 24.93
CA GLY A 22 -13.54 -13.24 25.76
C GLY A 22 -13.64 -14.29 26.87
N ARG A 23 -13.25 -15.54 26.57
CA ARG A 23 -13.21 -16.61 27.55
C ARG A 23 -12.08 -16.43 28.57
N TRP A 24 -10.91 -15.98 28.14
CA TRP A 24 -9.77 -15.69 29.03
C TRP A 24 -10.06 -14.48 29.94
N THR A 25 -10.69 -13.43 29.43
CA THR A 25 -11.12 -12.29 30.25
C THR A 25 -12.18 -12.71 31.28
N GLY A 26 -13.15 -13.53 30.90
CA GLY A 26 -14.16 -14.07 31.83
C GLY A 26 -13.53 -14.90 32.95
N MET A 27 -12.56 -15.75 32.61
CA MET A 27 -11.85 -16.62 33.59
C MET A 27 -10.89 -15.78 34.46
N SER A 28 -10.21 -14.78 33.88
CA SER A 28 -9.35 -13.82 34.62
C SER A 28 -10.16 -12.94 35.59
N LEU A 29 -11.38 -12.62 35.26
CA LEU A 29 -12.35 -11.92 36.12
C LEU A 29 -12.68 -12.73 37.39
N GLY A 30 -13.01 -14.02 37.22
CA GLY A 30 -13.29 -14.92 38.35
C GLY A 30 -12.05 -15.07 39.25
N LEU A 31 -10.90 -15.38 38.68
CA LEU A 31 -9.65 -15.56 39.41
C LEU A 31 -9.19 -14.30 40.16
N ASN A 32 -9.43 -13.13 39.58
CA ASN A 32 -9.02 -11.86 40.21
C ASN A 32 -9.92 -11.49 41.41
N SER A 33 -11.23 -11.73 41.31
CA SER A 33 -12.14 -11.51 42.42
C SER A 33 -11.86 -12.51 43.56
N GLN A 34 -11.60 -13.79 43.27
CA GLN A 34 -11.21 -14.81 44.24
C GLN A 34 -9.89 -14.47 44.95
N ARG A 35 -8.87 -13.99 44.18
CA ARG A 35 -7.60 -13.56 44.76
C ARG A 35 -7.77 -12.37 45.70
N VAL A 36 -8.53 -11.36 45.30
CA VAL A 36 -8.84 -10.19 46.14
C VAL A 36 -9.56 -10.60 47.42
N MET A 37 -10.57 -11.49 47.30
CA MET A 37 -11.30 -12.01 48.45
C MET A 37 -10.41 -12.81 49.42
N ARG A 38 -9.51 -13.64 48.91
CA ARG A 38 -8.51 -14.36 49.73
C ARG A 38 -7.61 -13.37 50.47
N THR A 39 -7.04 -12.39 49.79
CA THR A 39 -6.19 -11.35 50.39
C THR A 39 -6.92 -10.57 51.45
N VAL A 40 -8.20 -10.17 51.21
CA VAL A 40 -9.05 -9.51 52.21
C VAL A 40 -9.28 -10.37 53.43
N HIS A 41 -9.55 -11.67 53.25
CA HIS A 41 -9.73 -12.59 54.37
C HIS A 41 -8.45 -12.75 55.21
N GLU A 42 -7.31 -12.92 54.56
CA GLU A 42 -6.00 -13.00 55.24
C GLU A 42 -5.66 -11.67 55.95
N ALA A 43 -5.96 -10.52 55.35
CA ALA A 43 -5.78 -9.22 55.97
C ALA A 43 -6.67 -9.06 57.22
N TRP A 44 -7.90 -9.55 57.13
CA TRP A 44 -8.84 -9.55 58.27
C TRP A 44 -8.33 -10.41 59.42
N CYS A 45 -7.90 -11.65 59.18
CA CYS A 45 -7.32 -12.53 60.17
C CYS A 45 -6.08 -11.92 60.86
N ARG A 46 -5.15 -11.35 60.08
CA ARG A 46 -3.97 -10.67 60.62
C ARG A 46 -4.30 -9.42 61.47
N ALA A 47 -5.33 -8.67 61.06
CA ALA A 47 -5.80 -7.54 61.85
C ALA A 47 -6.41 -7.93 63.20
N ALA A 48 -7.19 -9.06 63.22
CA ALA A 48 -7.78 -9.61 64.41
C ALA A 48 -6.71 -10.15 65.39
N ASP A 49 -5.70 -10.89 64.88
CA ASP A 49 -4.57 -11.36 65.70
C ASP A 49 -3.79 -10.21 66.32
N ARG A 50 -3.52 -9.11 65.58
CA ARG A 50 -2.87 -7.91 66.10
C ARG A 50 -3.74 -7.21 67.14
N HIS A 51 -5.04 -7.14 66.96
CA HIS A 51 -5.98 -6.57 67.93
C HIS A 51 -6.00 -7.35 69.25
N ALA A 52 -5.94 -8.70 69.17
CA ALA A 52 -5.81 -9.53 70.35
C ALA A 52 -4.52 -9.27 71.16
N LEU A 53 -3.45 -8.90 70.49
CA LEU A 53 -2.17 -8.54 71.15
C LEU A 53 -2.10 -7.09 71.63
N CYS A 54 -2.80 -6.17 70.96
CA CYS A 54 -2.82 -4.72 71.28
C CYS A 54 -4.26 -4.18 71.22
N PRO A 55 -5.08 -4.36 72.27
CA PRO A 55 -6.50 -3.97 72.29
C PRO A 55 -6.73 -2.47 72.16
N GLU A 56 -5.73 -1.64 72.48
CA GLU A 56 -5.80 -0.17 72.42
C GLU A 56 -5.90 0.33 70.93
N ALA A 57 -5.36 -0.43 69.99
CA ALA A 57 -5.50 -0.11 68.57
C ALA A 57 -6.86 -0.64 68.08
N GLY A 58 -7.74 0.25 67.65
CA GLY A 58 -9.05 -0.12 67.12
C GLY A 58 -8.95 -1.11 65.95
N LEU A 59 -9.73 -2.16 65.93
CA LEU A 59 -9.74 -3.20 64.88
C LEU A 59 -9.92 -2.61 63.44
N ASP A 60 -10.73 -1.54 63.38
CA ASP A 60 -10.94 -0.82 62.12
C ASP A 60 -9.63 -0.20 61.54
N SER A 61 -8.83 0.43 62.40
CA SER A 61 -7.57 1.02 61.99
C SER A 61 -6.52 0.00 61.59
N LEU A 62 -6.46 -1.14 62.31
CA LEU A 62 -5.56 -2.26 62.00
C LEU A 62 -5.94 -2.95 60.69
N PHE A 63 -7.22 -3.14 60.43
CA PHE A 63 -7.69 -3.72 59.19
C PHE A 63 -7.44 -2.82 57.99
N HIS A 64 -7.70 -1.52 58.14
CA HIS A 64 -7.33 -0.51 57.12
C HIS A 64 -5.83 -0.47 56.82
N GLN A 65 -4.98 -0.57 57.86
CA GLN A 65 -3.54 -0.62 57.70
C GLN A 65 -3.14 -1.86 56.94
N GLN A 66 -3.65 -3.04 57.30
CA GLN A 66 -3.34 -4.30 56.66
C GLN A 66 -3.77 -4.31 55.19
N LEU A 67 -4.96 -3.79 54.84
CA LEU A 67 -5.42 -3.68 53.47
C LEU A 67 -4.51 -2.77 52.63
N ARG A 68 -3.94 -1.71 53.24
CA ARG A 68 -2.96 -0.84 52.56
C ARG A 68 -1.63 -1.55 52.29
N GLU A 69 -1.16 -2.34 53.27
CA GLU A 69 0.05 -3.14 53.16
C GLU A 69 -0.09 -4.19 52.06
N ASP A 70 -1.27 -4.79 51.94
CA ASP A 70 -1.60 -5.80 50.89
C ASP A 70 -1.97 -5.17 49.50
N GLY A 71 -1.84 -3.84 49.34
CA GLY A 71 -2.07 -3.14 48.08
C GLY A 71 -3.54 -2.78 47.76
N LEU A 72 -4.49 -3.10 48.67
CA LEU A 72 -5.93 -2.90 48.50
C LEU A 72 -6.40 -1.53 49.04
N ARG A 73 -5.71 -0.43 48.65
CA ARG A 73 -5.88 0.93 49.21
C ARG A 73 -7.26 1.57 48.96
N ARG A 74 -8.00 1.12 47.97
CA ARG A 74 -9.29 1.73 47.57
C ARG A 74 -10.49 0.94 48.06
N LEU A 75 -10.28 -0.18 48.75
CA LEU A 75 -11.37 -0.97 49.28
C LEU A 75 -12.06 -0.24 50.46
N ARG A 76 -13.41 -0.17 50.42
CA ARG A 76 -14.23 0.38 51.47
C ARG A 76 -15.00 -0.76 52.14
N PHE A 77 -15.06 -0.71 53.46
CA PHE A 77 -15.81 -1.67 54.29
C PHE A 77 -16.53 -0.98 55.41
N ARG A 78 -17.51 -1.66 56.02
CA ARG A 78 -18.23 -1.26 57.24
C ARG A 78 -18.07 -2.39 58.27
N LEU A 79 -17.77 -2.04 59.48
CA LEU A 79 -17.71 -2.96 60.60
C LEU A 79 -18.96 -2.79 61.46
N ASP A 80 -19.65 -3.88 61.77
CA ASP A 80 -20.81 -3.93 62.66
C ASP A 80 -20.60 -5.03 63.70
N THR A 81 -20.99 -4.79 64.96
CA THR A 81 -21.02 -5.84 65.99
C THR A 81 -22.27 -6.68 65.84
N VAL A 82 -22.12 -8.00 65.88
CA VAL A 82 -23.22 -8.97 65.73
C VAL A 82 -23.20 -9.96 66.91
N PRO A 83 -24.34 -10.29 67.49
CA PRO A 83 -24.41 -11.36 68.49
C PRO A 83 -24.17 -12.73 67.83
N LEU A 84 -23.33 -13.55 68.47
CA LEU A 84 -23.08 -14.91 68.01
C LEU A 84 -24.17 -15.79 68.60
N THR A 85 -25.23 -16.06 67.84
CA THR A 85 -26.22 -17.08 68.18
C THR A 85 -25.70 -18.43 67.69
N GLY A 86 -25.98 -19.54 68.41
CA GLY A 86 -25.38 -20.89 68.29
C GLY A 86 -25.10 -21.49 66.89
N ASP A 87 -25.69 -20.92 65.87
CA ASP A 87 -25.45 -21.33 64.47
C ASP A 87 -24.25 -20.65 63.82
N SER A 88 -23.74 -19.56 64.40
CA SER A 88 -22.60 -18.77 63.85
C SER A 88 -21.25 -19.43 64.14
N THR A 89 -21.18 -20.37 65.12
CA THR A 89 -19.94 -21.10 65.44
C THR A 89 -19.60 -22.21 64.40
N VAL A 90 -20.59 -22.66 63.64
CA VAL A 90 -20.39 -23.64 62.56
C VAL A 90 -19.60 -23.05 61.39
N VAL A 91 -19.76 -21.79 61.10
CA VAL A 91 -19.06 -21.09 59.99
C VAL A 91 -17.56 -20.98 60.24
N PHE A 92 -17.11 -20.92 61.52
CA PHE A 92 -15.69 -20.72 61.83
C PHE A 92 -14.86 -21.99 61.89
N ARG A 93 -15.46 -23.16 62.28
CA ARG A 93 -14.75 -24.46 62.29
C ARG A 93 -14.56 -25.08 60.93
N SER A 94 -15.35 -24.69 59.97
CA SER A 94 -15.32 -25.24 58.60
C SER A 94 -14.44 -24.48 57.66
N ALA A 95 -13.89 -23.30 58.03
CA ALA A 95 -13.12 -22.45 57.16
C ALA A 95 -11.81 -23.06 56.62
N LEU A 96 -11.29 -24.10 57.30
CA LEU A 96 -10.09 -24.83 56.85
C LEU A 96 -10.38 -26.05 55.96
N HIS A 97 -11.63 -26.55 55.97
CA HIS A 97 -12.04 -27.76 55.19
C HIS A 97 -13.06 -27.45 54.08
N TYR A 98 -13.50 -26.21 53.93
CA TYR A 98 -14.62 -25.78 53.09
C TYR A 98 -14.19 -25.05 51.81
N PHE A 99 -12.94 -25.21 51.38
CA PHE A 99 -12.44 -24.43 50.25
C PHE A 99 -13.05 -24.85 48.92
N ASP A 100 -13.58 -26.08 48.76
CA ASP A 100 -14.13 -26.52 47.45
C ASP A 100 -15.62 -26.17 47.27
N ASP A 101 -16.44 -26.17 48.33
CA ASP A 101 -17.85 -25.77 48.23
C ASP A 101 -18.10 -24.28 48.47
N TYR A 102 -17.17 -23.60 49.17
CA TYR A 102 -17.24 -22.20 49.54
C TYR A 102 -17.00 -21.24 48.33
N GLU A 103 -16.40 -21.73 47.25
CA GLU A 103 -16.16 -20.94 46.06
C GLU A 103 -17.45 -20.43 45.39
N ARG A 104 -18.54 -21.19 45.44
CA ARG A 104 -19.84 -20.76 44.89
C ARG A 104 -20.64 -19.85 45.81
N GLU A 105 -20.48 -19.97 47.14
CA GLU A 105 -21.18 -19.10 48.10
C GLU A 105 -20.48 -17.77 48.39
N LEU A 106 -19.14 -17.68 48.29
CA LEU A 106 -18.36 -16.45 48.45
C LEU A 106 -18.65 -15.38 47.38
N GLU A 107 -19.12 -15.79 46.21
CA GLU A 107 -19.52 -14.88 45.15
C GLU A 107 -20.72 -13.99 45.57
N TYR A 108 -21.51 -14.40 46.55
CA TYR A 108 -22.71 -13.73 47.05
C TYR A 108 -22.54 -13.07 48.42
N ARG A 109 -21.62 -13.53 49.31
CA ARG A 109 -21.44 -13.01 50.65
C ARG A 109 -20.26 -12.04 50.77
N ARG A 110 -20.53 -10.79 50.64
CA ARG A 110 -19.54 -9.67 50.85
C ARG A 110 -19.29 -9.38 52.31
N THR A 111 -19.51 -10.36 53.17
CA THR A 111 -19.49 -10.17 54.63
C THR A 111 -18.69 -11.28 55.32
N PHE A 112 -17.79 -10.86 56.22
CA PHE A 112 -17.00 -11.72 57.07
C PHE A 112 -17.37 -11.46 58.50
N VAL A 113 -17.47 -12.52 59.30
CA VAL A 113 -17.73 -12.41 60.76
C VAL A 113 -16.57 -13.06 61.48
N ILE A 114 -15.93 -12.35 62.41
CA ILE A 114 -14.92 -12.90 63.31
C ILE A 114 -15.48 -12.82 64.74
N PRO A 115 -15.50 -13.92 65.46
CA PRO A 115 -15.83 -13.89 66.89
C PRO A 115 -14.76 -13.18 67.66
N VAL A 116 -15.15 -12.20 68.43
CA VAL A 116 -14.27 -11.46 69.35
C VAL A 116 -14.39 -12.04 70.73
N ASP A 117 -15.58 -12.53 71.11
CA ASP A 117 -15.90 -13.17 72.39
C ASP A 117 -16.94 -14.27 72.15
N SER A 118 -17.22 -15.07 73.14
CA SER A 118 -18.23 -16.16 73.10
C SER A 118 -19.65 -15.68 72.77
N LEU A 119 -19.95 -14.39 73.00
CA LEU A 119 -21.26 -13.76 72.83
C LEU A 119 -21.37 -12.85 71.62
N TYR A 120 -20.26 -12.25 71.15
CA TYR A 120 -20.28 -11.23 70.12
C TYR A 120 -19.15 -11.47 69.08
N GLY A 121 -19.45 -11.16 67.83
CA GLY A 121 -18.49 -11.09 66.74
C GLY A 121 -18.54 -9.75 65.97
N VAL A 122 -17.49 -9.43 65.25
CA VAL A 122 -17.45 -8.26 64.36
C VAL A 122 -17.65 -8.73 62.93
N ARG A 123 -18.65 -8.14 62.29
CA ARG A 123 -18.96 -8.35 60.87
C ARG A 123 -18.28 -7.26 60.01
N ALA A 124 -17.44 -7.66 59.08
CA ALA A 124 -16.90 -6.76 58.06
C ALA A 124 -17.70 -6.93 56.76
N GLN A 125 -18.31 -5.86 56.29
CA GLN A 125 -19.07 -5.81 55.03
C GLN A 125 -18.28 -4.99 54.00
N LEU A 126 -17.93 -5.61 52.87
CA LEU A 126 -17.23 -4.98 51.76
C LEU A 126 -18.23 -4.22 50.87
N LEU A 127 -17.98 -2.92 50.63
CA LEU A 127 -18.90 -2.03 49.94
C LEU A 127 -18.58 -1.88 48.44
N ASN A 128 -17.30 -1.91 48.04
CA ASN A 128 -16.88 -1.56 46.70
C ASN A 128 -15.89 -2.58 46.04
N LEU A 129 -16.07 -3.86 46.30
CA LEU A 129 -15.23 -4.95 45.75
C LEU A 129 -15.11 -4.86 44.20
N ARG A 130 -16.19 -4.43 43.53
CA ARG A 130 -16.19 -4.28 42.06
C ARG A 130 -15.27 -3.17 41.59
N ALA A 131 -15.00 -2.14 42.36
CA ALA A 131 -14.16 -1.01 41.94
C ALA A 131 -12.68 -1.38 41.79
N GLU A 132 -12.17 -2.30 42.64
CA GLU A 132 -10.79 -2.81 42.55
C GLU A 132 -10.62 -3.78 41.37
N THR A 133 -11.64 -4.57 41.04
CA THR A 133 -11.57 -5.54 39.95
C THR A 133 -11.76 -4.90 38.58
N VAL A 134 -12.61 -3.87 38.44
CA VAL A 134 -12.91 -3.19 37.15
C VAL A 134 -11.69 -2.45 36.60
N GLY A 135 -10.86 -1.84 37.46
CA GLY A 135 -9.68 -1.08 36.97
C GLY A 135 -8.66 -1.93 36.23
N ALA A 136 -8.33 -3.12 36.76
CA ALA A 136 -7.41 -4.04 36.10
C ALA A 136 -8.00 -4.60 34.77
N GLN A 137 -9.32 -4.81 34.74
CA GLN A 137 -10.02 -5.33 33.57
C GLN A 137 -10.06 -4.36 32.40
N LEU A 138 -10.13 -3.05 32.67
CA LEU A 138 -10.14 -2.01 31.64
C LEU A 138 -8.84 -2.02 30.82
N TYR A 139 -7.70 -2.28 31.47
CA TYR A 139 -6.41 -2.40 30.75
C TYR A 139 -6.36 -3.61 29.81
N TYR A 140 -6.89 -4.75 30.24
CA TYR A 140 -6.97 -5.95 29.37
C TYR A 140 -7.94 -5.71 28.21
N LEU A 141 -9.09 -5.10 28.45
CA LEU A 141 -10.06 -4.74 27.41
C LEU A 141 -9.45 -3.79 26.38
N LEU A 142 -8.78 -2.73 26.83
CA LEU A 142 -8.07 -1.78 25.95
C LEU A 142 -6.98 -2.49 25.14
N GLY A 143 -6.16 -3.33 25.77
CA GLY A 143 -5.13 -4.10 25.09
C GLY A 143 -5.70 -5.03 24.02
N THR A 144 -6.85 -5.66 24.28
CA THR A 144 -7.51 -6.54 23.32
C THR A 144 -8.08 -5.77 22.13
N VAL A 145 -8.70 -4.61 22.37
CA VAL A 145 -9.23 -3.74 21.31
C VAL A 145 -8.10 -3.22 20.43
N VAL A 146 -7.00 -2.77 21.03
CA VAL A 146 -5.80 -2.32 20.28
C VAL A 146 -5.23 -3.46 19.46
N GLY A 147 -5.08 -4.66 20.04
CA GLY A 147 -4.61 -5.84 19.32
C GLY A 147 -5.49 -6.20 18.12
N PHE A 148 -6.82 -6.13 18.28
CA PHE A 148 -7.77 -6.38 17.20
C PHE A 148 -7.68 -5.33 16.08
N LEU A 149 -7.54 -4.06 16.43
CA LEU A 149 -7.36 -2.99 15.44
C LEU A 149 -6.06 -3.14 14.65
N LEU A 150 -4.96 -3.52 15.31
CA LEU A 150 -3.69 -3.80 14.65
C LEU A 150 -3.78 -4.99 13.70
N LEU A 151 -4.47 -6.05 14.11
CA LEU A 151 -4.71 -7.24 13.28
C LEU A 151 -5.54 -6.87 12.04
N ALA A 152 -6.64 -6.12 12.23
CA ALA A 152 -7.50 -5.67 11.14
C ALA A 152 -6.74 -4.77 10.14
N TYR A 153 -5.91 -3.85 10.66
CA TYR A 153 -5.04 -3.02 9.83
C TYR A 153 -4.03 -3.85 9.03
N GLY A 154 -3.40 -4.84 9.68
CA GLY A 154 -2.47 -5.77 9.01
C GLY A 154 -3.11 -6.54 7.87
N ILE A 155 -4.31 -7.08 8.10
CA ILE A 155 -5.08 -7.81 7.09
C ILE A 155 -5.46 -6.88 5.92
N ALA A 156 -5.95 -5.67 6.20
CA ALA A 156 -6.31 -4.71 5.16
C ALA A 156 -5.11 -4.34 4.28
N LYS A 157 -3.94 -4.13 4.91
CA LYS A 157 -2.67 -3.86 4.21
C LYS A 157 -2.23 -5.03 3.33
N GLN A 158 -2.36 -6.26 3.84
CA GLN A 158 -2.01 -7.48 3.11
C GLN A 158 -2.92 -7.70 1.89
N VAL A 159 -4.23 -7.47 2.03
CA VAL A 159 -5.20 -7.54 0.93
C VAL A 159 -4.87 -6.51 -0.16
N ASP A 160 -4.53 -5.27 0.21
CA ASP A 160 -4.11 -4.24 -0.75
C ASP A 160 -2.84 -4.66 -1.52
N THR A 161 -1.86 -5.22 -0.81
CA THR A 161 -0.61 -5.73 -1.43
C THR A 161 -0.89 -6.86 -2.41
N ILE A 162 -1.74 -7.83 -2.04
CA ILE A 162 -2.13 -8.95 -2.91
C ILE A 162 -2.85 -8.43 -4.17
N ARG A 163 -3.78 -7.48 -4.01
CA ARG A 163 -4.48 -6.88 -5.15
C ARG A 163 -3.52 -6.19 -6.13
N ARG A 164 -2.52 -5.49 -5.62
CA ARG A 164 -1.47 -4.86 -6.47
C ARG A 164 -0.63 -5.90 -7.20
N GLN A 165 -0.24 -6.96 -6.51
CA GLN A 165 0.52 -8.07 -7.13
C GLN A 165 -0.30 -8.78 -8.21
N ASP A 166 -1.57 -9.05 -7.96
CA ASP A 166 -2.49 -9.66 -8.93
C ASP A 166 -2.63 -8.77 -10.18
N LYS A 167 -2.81 -7.44 -9.98
CA LYS A 167 -2.88 -6.48 -11.10
C LYS A 167 -1.60 -6.51 -11.93
N LEU A 168 -0.44 -6.49 -11.29
CA LEU A 168 0.86 -6.57 -11.98
C LEU A 168 1.04 -7.91 -12.71
N SER A 169 0.63 -9.02 -12.12
CA SER A 169 0.70 -10.34 -12.75
C SER A 169 -0.19 -10.40 -14.00
N GLN A 170 -1.41 -9.88 -13.90
CA GLN A 170 -2.33 -9.84 -15.03
C GLN A 170 -1.80 -8.95 -16.16
N MET A 171 -1.26 -7.78 -15.83
CA MET A 171 -0.63 -6.91 -16.82
C MET A 171 0.56 -7.58 -17.52
N ARG A 172 1.37 -8.39 -16.80
CA ARG A 172 2.46 -9.17 -17.38
C ARG A 172 1.95 -10.23 -18.36
N GLU A 173 0.88 -10.92 -18.01
CA GLU A 173 0.25 -11.91 -18.91
C GLU A 173 -0.27 -11.23 -20.17
N ASP A 174 -1.05 -10.16 -20.03
CA ASP A 174 -1.61 -9.40 -21.15
C ASP A 174 -0.50 -8.86 -22.08
N PHE A 175 0.62 -8.38 -21.51
CA PHE A 175 1.79 -7.97 -22.27
C PHE A 175 2.42 -9.13 -23.04
N SER A 176 2.61 -10.28 -22.38
CA SER A 176 3.20 -11.45 -23.03
C SER A 176 2.33 -11.91 -24.20
N TYR A 177 1.01 -11.93 -24.05
CA TYR A 177 0.08 -12.25 -25.12
C TYR A 177 0.14 -11.24 -26.27
N ALA A 178 0.14 -9.93 -25.96
CA ALA A 178 0.23 -8.88 -26.96
C ALA A 178 1.55 -8.96 -27.74
N MET A 179 2.67 -9.16 -27.02
CA MET A 179 4.00 -9.29 -27.61
C MET A 179 4.09 -10.49 -28.56
N VAL A 180 3.62 -11.66 -28.13
CA VAL A 180 3.60 -12.86 -28.99
C VAL A 180 2.71 -12.62 -30.20
N HIS A 181 1.56 -11.97 -30.04
CA HIS A 181 0.67 -11.64 -31.14
C HIS A 181 1.34 -10.72 -32.17
N ASP A 182 1.98 -9.64 -31.70
CA ASP A 182 2.59 -8.63 -32.57
C ASP A 182 3.90 -9.13 -33.21
N MET A 183 4.60 -10.10 -32.61
CA MET A 183 5.69 -10.82 -33.23
C MET A 183 5.21 -11.86 -34.29
N LYS A 184 4.05 -12.48 -34.08
CA LYS A 184 3.51 -13.48 -34.97
C LYS A 184 3.19 -12.91 -36.34
N THR A 185 2.72 -11.66 -36.40
CA THR A 185 2.33 -11.01 -37.68
C THR A 185 3.53 -10.84 -38.63
N PRO A 186 4.62 -10.14 -38.24
CA PRO A 186 5.80 -10.02 -39.10
C PRO A 186 6.46 -11.35 -39.41
N ILE A 187 6.51 -12.31 -38.48
CA ILE A 187 7.02 -13.66 -38.73
C ILE A 187 6.20 -14.34 -39.81
N SER A 188 4.87 -14.24 -39.73
CA SER A 188 3.98 -14.86 -40.75
C SER A 188 4.16 -14.22 -42.12
N THR A 189 4.35 -12.89 -42.15
CA THR A 189 4.61 -12.13 -43.40
C THR A 189 5.95 -12.54 -44.02
N ILE A 190 7.02 -12.65 -43.21
CA ILE A 190 8.33 -13.13 -43.62
C ILE A 190 8.22 -14.54 -44.20
N LEU A 191 7.55 -15.47 -43.50
CA LEU A 191 7.38 -16.84 -43.98
C LEU A 191 6.59 -16.91 -45.28
N MET A 192 5.56 -16.08 -45.45
CA MET A 192 4.76 -15.99 -46.66
C MET A 192 5.59 -15.45 -47.84
N ALA A 193 6.33 -14.36 -47.65
CA ALA A 193 7.18 -13.78 -48.65
C ALA A 193 8.30 -14.77 -49.07
N ALA A 194 8.95 -15.43 -48.12
CA ALA A 194 9.98 -16.45 -48.37
C ALA A 194 9.43 -17.65 -49.15
N ARG A 195 8.20 -18.12 -48.82
CA ARG A 195 7.54 -19.23 -49.59
C ARG A 195 7.24 -18.80 -51.00
N ASN A 196 6.77 -17.58 -51.24
CA ASN A 196 6.49 -17.05 -52.57
C ASN A 196 7.77 -16.98 -53.42
N LEU A 197 8.85 -16.46 -52.84
CA LEU A 197 10.15 -16.41 -53.51
C LEU A 197 10.66 -17.82 -53.85
N ARG A 198 10.56 -18.77 -52.93
CA ARG A 198 11.00 -20.15 -53.10
C ARG A 198 10.20 -20.91 -54.19
N SER A 199 8.94 -20.53 -54.41
CA SER A 199 8.05 -21.21 -55.37
C SER A 199 8.43 -20.99 -56.82
N GLY A 200 9.38 -20.08 -57.14
CA GLY A 200 9.78 -19.71 -58.50
C GLY A 200 8.72 -18.94 -59.30
N ARG A 201 7.50 -18.74 -58.76
CA ARG A 201 6.42 -18.04 -59.47
C ARG A 201 6.71 -16.56 -59.76
N LEU A 202 7.67 -16.00 -59.05
CA LEU A 202 8.08 -14.61 -59.16
C LEU A 202 9.30 -14.42 -60.06
N ASP A 203 9.92 -15.48 -60.57
CA ASP A 203 11.12 -15.38 -61.41
C ASP A 203 10.86 -14.66 -62.72
N ALA A 204 9.66 -14.77 -63.27
CA ALA A 204 9.22 -14.02 -64.45
C ALA A 204 8.76 -12.57 -64.17
N LYS A 205 8.75 -12.13 -62.88
CA LYS A 205 8.28 -10.80 -62.44
C LYS A 205 9.29 -10.14 -61.51
N PRO A 206 10.40 -9.60 -62.06
CA PRO A 206 11.52 -9.12 -61.28
C PRO A 206 11.13 -8.02 -60.28
N GLU A 207 10.20 -7.13 -60.62
CA GLU A 207 9.72 -6.08 -59.72
C GLU A 207 9.01 -6.65 -58.50
N ARG A 208 8.09 -7.60 -58.68
CA ARG A 208 7.40 -8.27 -57.54
C ARG A 208 8.36 -9.12 -56.70
N LYS A 209 9.38 -9.67 -57.32
CA LYS A 209 10.43 -10.39 -56.59
C LYS A 209 11.19 -9.43 -55.66
N ARG A 210 11.51 -8.23 -56.17
CA ARG A 210 12.14 -7.18 -55.39
C ARG A 210 11.25 -6.67 -54.22
N GLU A 211 9.97 -6.41 -54.48
CA GLU A 211 8.99 -6.05 -53.43
C GLU A 211 8.96 -7.08 -52.29
N HIS A 212 9.06 -8.37 -52.59
CA HIS A 212 9.09 -9.41 -51.58
C HIS A 212 10.39 -9.42 -50.77
N PHE A 213 11.54 -9.11 -51.38
CA PHE A 213 12.79 -8.94 -50.63
C PHE A 213 12.76 -7.70 -49.73
N GLU A 214 12.26 -6.59 -50.23
CA GLU A 214 12.07 -5.35 -49.43
C GLU A 214 11.10 -5.59 -48.27
N LEU A 215 10.05 -6.36 -48.48
CA LEU A 215 9.12 -6.75 -47.41
C LEU A 215 9.80 -7.65 -46.35
N LEU A 216 10.62 -8.59 -46.74
CA LEU A 216 11.41 -9.43 -45.82
C LEU A 216 12.34 -8.60 -44.97
N GLU A 217 13.07 -7.67 -45.58
CA GLU A 217 13.99 -6.78 -44.89
C GLU A 217 13.25 -5.87 -43.89
N LYS A 218 12.18 -5.23 -44.36
CA LYS A 218 11.32 -4.38 -43.54
C LYS A 218 10.77 -5.10 -42.30
N GLU A 219 10.20 -6.27 -42.47
CA GLU A 219 9.61 -7.03 -41.36
C GLU A 219 10.70 -7.63 -40.45
N GLY A 220 11.87 -7.95 -40.96
CA GLY A 220 13.04 -8.36 -40.18
C GLY A 220 13.57 -7.25 -39.30
N LEU A 221 13.73 -6.04 -39.84
CA LEU A 221 14.12 -4.84 -39.09
C LEU A 221 13.07 -4.49 -38.01
N HIS A 222 11.80 -4.63 -38.35
CA HIS A 222 10.72 -4.41 -37.38
C HIS A 222 10.80 -5.38 -36.17
N LEU A 223 11.07 -6.67 -36.41
CA LEU A 223 11.28 -7.68 -35.36
C LEU A 223 12.51 -7.34 -34.50
N LEU A 224 13.59 -6.89 -35.11
CA LEU A 224 14.81 -6.48 -34.43
C LEU A 224 14.54 -5.30 -33.48
N ASP A 225 13.81 -4.29 -33.98
CA ASP A 225 13.41 -3.12 -33.18
C ASP A 225 12.55 -3.54 -31.97
N LEU A 226 11.56 -4.42 -32.16
CA LEU A 226 10.74 -4.94 -31.06
C LEU A 226 11.58 -5.66 -30.01
N THR A 227 12.53 -6.52 -30.42
CA THR A 227 13.40 -7.23 -29.49
C THR A 227 14.33 -6.30 -28.72
N ASN A 228 14.90 -5.30 -29.40
CA ASN A 228 15.77 -4.31 -28.78
C ASN A 228 15.02 -3.46 -27.74
N ARG A 229 13.78 -3.05 -28.02
CA ARG A 229 12.95 -2.31 -27.05
C ARG A 229 12.70 -3.11 -25.77
N VAL A 230 12.39 -4.40 -25.90
CA VAL A 230 12.18 -5.28 -24.73
C VAL A 230 13.47 -5.44 -23.93
N LEU A 231 14.60 -5.64 -24.59
CA LEU A 231 15.90 -5.79 -23.95
C LEU A 231 16.32 -4.52 -23.23
N THR A 232 16.13 -3.36 -23.86
CA THR A 232 16.44 -2.04 -23.28
C THR A 232 15.60 -1.78 -22.02
N LEU A 233 14.30 -2.05 -22.09
CA LEU A 233 13.42 -1.96 -20.92
C LEU A 233 13.87 -2.88 -19.77
N SER A 234 14.27 -4.10 -20.08
CA SER A 234 14.78 -5.04 -19.07
C SER A 234 16.07 -4.54 -18.42
N LYS A 235 17.00 -3.98 -19.21
CA LYS A 235 18.24 -3.37 -18.68
C LYS A 235 17.95 -2.16 -17.79
N MET A 236 17.02 -1.29 -18.18
CA MET A 236 16.59 -0.13 -17.39
C MET A 236 15.99 -0.56 -16.04
N GLU A 237 15.18 -1.63 -16.02
CA GLU A 237 14.59 -2.16 -14.78
C GLU A 237 15.61 -2.60 -13.74
N HIS A 238 16.74 -3.09 -14.20
CA HIS A 238 17.81 -3.58 -13.32
C HIS A 238 18.90 -2.55 -13.06
N HIS A 239 18.69 -1.26 -13.44
CA HIS A 239 19.71 -0.20 -13.36
C HIS A 239 21.06 -0.61 -13.98
N GLN A 240 20.99 -1.39 -15.06
CA GLN A 240 22.16 -1.90 -15.79
C GLN A 240 22.47 -1.09 -17.05
N LEU A 241 21.74 0.01 -17.26
CA LEU A 241 21.98 0.88 -18.39
C LEU A 241 23.15 1.80 -18.09
N LEU A 242 24.21 1.68 -18.88
CA LEU A 242 25.31 2.64 -18.88
C LEU A 242 24.98 3.71 -19.91
N LEU A 243 24.67 4.92 -19.46
CA LEU A 243 24.39 6.06 -20.33
C LEU A 243 25.69 6.75 -20.71
N ASP A 244 25.84 7.06 -21.99
CA ASP A 244 26.90 7.93 -22.52
C ASP A 244 26.38 9.36 -22.65
N LYS A 245 26.37 10.08 -21.52
CA LYS A 245 25.83 11.45 -21.43
C LYS A 245 26.87 12.47 -21.92
N ASP A 246 26.50 13.30 -22.90
CA ASP A 246 27.29 14.42 -23.38
C ASP A 246 26.39 15.63 -23.74
N TRP A 247 27.00 16.77 -24.04
CA TRP A 247 26.29 17.96 -24.49
C TRP A 247 25.91 17.86 -25.96
N HIS A 248 24.61 17.93 -26.24
CA HIS A 248 24.07 17.84 -27.58
C HIS A 248 23.14 19.00 -27.92
N LEU A 249 23.15 19.45 -29.17
CA LEU A 249 22.19 20.42 -29.70
C LEU A 249 20.84 19.73 -29.95
N LEU A 250 19.76 20.33 -29.44
CA LEU A 250 18.40 19.81 -29.60
C LEU A 250 17.86 19.97 -31.01
N ARG A 251 18.17 21.09 -31.68
CA ARG A 251 17.58 21.39 -33.00
C ARG A 251 17.86 20.32 -34.06
N PRO A 252 19.10 19.86 -34.29
CA PRO A 252 19.34 18.83 -35.34
C PRO A 252 18.55 17.55 -35.09
N MET A 253 18.46 17.13 -33.82
CA MET A 253 17.72 15.93 -33.43
C MET A 253 16.21 16.11 -33.64
N VAL A 254 15.65 17.26 -33.25
CA VAL A 254 14.22 17.54 -33.42
C VAL A 254 13.88 17.65 -34.92
N ASP A 255 14.70 18.32 -35.73
CA ASP A 255 14.47 18.43 -37.15
C ASP A 255 14.51 17.06 -37.85
N GLU A 256 15.44 16.19 -37.47
CA GLU A 256 15.49 14.80 -37.98
C GLU A 256 14.22 14.04 -37.61
N LEU A 257 13.76 14.13 -36.35
CA LEU A 257 12.52 13.46 -35.91
C LEU A 257 11.30 13.97 -36.70
N ILE A 258 11.19 15.28 -36.92
CA ILE A 258 10.10 15.86 -37.68
C ILE A 258 10.10 15.29 -39.12
N GLN A 259 11.23 15.30 -39.83
CA GLN A 259 11.32 14.73 -41.16
C GLN A 259 10.88 13.24 -41.22
N VAL A 260 11.31 12.45 -40.25
CA VAL A 260 10.95 11.03 -40.19
C VAL A 260 9.45 10.86 -39.99
N PHE A 261 8.85 11.65 -39.08
CA PHE A 261 7.42 11.49 -38.78
C PHE A 261 6.51 12.14 -39.84
N GLU A 262 6.92 13.21 -40.49
CA GLU A 262 6.21 13.75 -41.67
C GLU A 262 6.14 12.73 -42.81
N ALA A 263 7.26 12.05 -43.08
CA ALA A 263 7.30 11.01 -44.14
C ALA A 263 6.46 9.76 -43.80
N LYS A 264 6.27 9.45 -42.51
CA LYS A 264 5.48 8.31 -42.04
C LYS A 264 4.01 8.60 -41.80
N ALA A 265 3.63 9.87 -41.72
CA ALA A 265 2.28 10.26 -41.33
C ALA A 265 1.23 9.81 -42.34
N ALA A 266 0.24 9.07 -41.89
CA ALA A 266 -0.93 8.68 -42.69
C ALA A 266 -2.02 9.77 -42.76
N LYS A 267 -1.93 10.79 -41.94
CA LYS A 267 -2.84 11.93 -41.81
C LYS A 267 -2.07 13.25 -41.99
N PRO A 268 -2.73 14.34 -42.40
CA PRO A 268 -2.10 15.65 -42.41
C PRO A 268 -1.56 16.00 -41.02
N VAL A 269 -0.25 16.20 -40.90
CA VAL A 269 0.43 16.60 -39.68
C VAL A 269 1.13 17.95 -39.86
N THR A 270 1.03 18.80 -38.82
CA THR A 270 1.73 20.07 -38.75
C THR A 270 2.61 20.08 -37.52
N PHE A 271 3.92 20.24 -37.72
CA PHE A 271 4.88 20.43 -36.65
C PHE A 271 5.20 21.92 -36.44
N SER A 272 5.32 22.30 -35.16
CA SER A 272 5.82 23.61 -34.77
C SER A 272 6.90 23.47 -33.69
N THR A 273 7.95 24.29 -33.75
CA THR A 273 9.07 24.21 -32.79
C THR A 273 9.30 25.55 -32.10
N ASP A 274 9.58 25.50 -30.78
CA ASP A 274 9.97 26.66 -29.96
C ASP A 274 11.10 26.22 -29.00
N LEU A 275 12.31 26.14 -29.56
CA LEU A 275 13.50 25.65 -28.85
C LEU A 275 14.28 26.81 -28.25
N GLN A 276 13.93 27.23 -27.02
CA GLN A 276 14.63 28.29 -26.27
C GLN A 276 15.89 27.78 -25.57
N ALA A 277 15.85 26.54 -25.06
CA ALA A 277 17.04 25.82 -24.63
C ALA A 277 17.63 25.10 -25.86
N GLU A 278 18.82 25.47 -26.28
CA GLU A 278 19.44 24.98 -27.52
C GLU A 278 20.17 23.64 -27.31
N ALA A 279 20.67 23.37 -26.10
CA ALA A 279 21.48 22.19 -25.78
C ALA A 279 20.97 21.49 -24.54
N VAL A 280 21.27 20.18 -24.44
CA VAL A 280 20.94 19.32 -23.32
C VAL A 280 22.10 18.37 -23.01
N TYR A 281 22.33 18.09 -21.73
CA TYR A 281 23.28 17.08 -21.27
C TYR A 281 22.58 15.73 -21.10
N ALA A 282 22.73 14.85 -22.07
CA ALA A 282 22.00 13.59 -22.11
C ALA A 282 22.69 12.56 -23.02
N ASP A 283 22.30 11.29 -22.88
CA ASP A 283 22.54 10.29 -23.90
C ASP A 283 21.56 10.52 -25.05
N MET A 284 22.10 10.86 -26.21
CA MET A 284 21.32 11.31 -27.37
C MET A 284 20.45 10.22 -27.95
N GLU A 285 20.91 8.97 -27.96
CA GLU A 285 20.14 7.86 -28.53
C GLU A 285 18.88 7.61 -27.71
N PHE A 286 19.01 7.52 -26.39
CA PHE A 286 17.87 7.30 -25.50
C PHE A 286 16.92 8.48 -25.46
N LEU A 287 17.43 9.71 -25.48
CA LEU A 287 16.59 10.92 -25.51
C LEU A 287 15.81 11.01 -26.83
N LYS A 288 16.46 10.75 -27.96
CA LYS A 288 15.83 10.70 -29.28
C LYS A 288 14.72 9.68 -29.35
N GLU A 289 14.95 8.47 -28.82
CA GLU A 289 13.93 7.43 -28.76
C GLU A 289 12.78 7.81 -27.84
N ALA A 290 13.06 8.47 -26.69
CA ALA A 290 12.02 8.95 -25.80
C ALA A 290 11.12 10.01 -26.48
N LEU A 291 11.70 10.97 -27.18
CA LEU A 291 10.94 11.96 -27.95
C LEU A 291 10.18 11.32 -29.12
N SER A 292 10.78 10.34 -29.81
CA SER A 292 10.10 9.54 -30.82
C SER A 292 8.85 8.84 -30.30
N ASN A 293 8.89 8.27 -29.09
CA ASN A 293 7.73 7.67 -28.43
C ASN A 293 6.64 8.70 -28.11
N LEU A 294 6.99 9.93 -27.70
CA LEU A 294 6.02 10.98 -27.47
C LEU A 294 5.36 11.46 -28.76
N ILE A 295 6.12 11.63 -29.82
CA ILE A 295 5.61 12.03 -31.13
C ILE A 295 4.72 10.93 -31.72
N ASP A 296 5.12 9.66 -31.63
CA ASP A 296 4.31 8.52 -32.08
C ASP A 296 2.97 8.46 -31.34
N ASN A 297 2.96 8.72 -30.02
CA ASN A 297 1.74 8.83 -29.25
C ASN A 297 0.87 10.00 -29.73
N ALA A 298 1.43 11.16 -29.99
CA ALA A 298 0.71 12.31 -30.53
C ALA A 298 0.00 11.96 -31.86
N LEU A 299 0.68 11.25 -32.75
CA LEU A 299 0.07 10.79 -34.04
C LEU A 299 -1.00 9.73 -33.83
N LYS A 300 -0.77 8.76 -32.94
CA LYS A 300 -1.70 7.65 -32.68
C LYS A 300 -3.00 8.08 -32.04
N TYR A 301 -2.93 9.02 -31.11
CA TYR A 301 -4.09 9.53 -30.34
C TYR A 301 -4.66 10.83 -30.85
N SER A 302 -4.26 11.23 -32.07
CA SER A 302 -4.75 12.43 -32.73
C SER A 302 -6.13 12.24 -33.35
N LYS A 303 -6.78 13.39 -33.64
CA LYS A 303 -7.98 13.50 -34.43
C LYS A 303 -7.64 13.45 -35.94
N ASP A 304 -8.53 13.96 -36.78
CA ASP A 304 -8.35 13.94 -38.24
C ASP A 304 -7.18 14.82 -38.73
N THR A 305 -6.92 15.94 -38.05
CA THR A 305 -5.74 16.80 -38.26
C THR A 305 -4.88 16.76 -37.03
N VAL A 306 -3.56 16.61 -37.23
CA VAL A 306 -2.57 16.46 -36.17
C VAL A 306 -1.74 17.72 -36.07
N GLU A 307 -1.74 18.37 -34.92
CA GLU A 307 -0.83 19.45 -34.61
C GLU A 307 0.09 19.00 -33.46
N VAL A 308 1.40 19.02 -33.72
CA VAL A 308 2.41 18.66 -32.71
C VAL A 308 3.34 19.87 -32.50
N ARG A 309 3.43 20.34 -31.26
CA ARG A 309 4.36 21.38 -30.85
C ARG A 309 5.47 20.79 -30.01
N ILE A 310 6.74 21.03 -30.42
CA ILE A 310 7.91 20.61 -29.64
C ILE A 310 8.56 21.90 -29.11
N ALA A 311 8.71 22.00 -27.80
CA ALA A 311 9.32 23.17 -27.18
C ALA A 311 10.42 22.76 -26.20
N SER A 312 11.44 23.62 -26.05
CA SER A 312 12.45 23.46 -24.98
C SER A 312 12.64 24.75 -24.22
N ARG A 313 12.78 24.65 -22.89
CA ARG A 313 13.01 25.78 -22.00
C ARG A 313 13.97 25.38 -20.88
N GLN A 314 14.76 26.36 -20.45
CA GLN A 314 15.59 26.24 -19.25
C GLN A 314 14.83 26.86 -18.08
N GLU A 315 14.54 26.08 -17.06
CA GLU A 315 13.76 26.54 -15.91
C GLU A 315 14.14 25.75 -14.64
N ALA A 316 14.42 26.50 -13.57
CA ALA A 316 14.71 25.94 -12.24
C ALA A 316 15.84 24.87 -12.21
N GLY A 317 16.90 25.04 -13.02
CA GLY A 317 18.04 24.11 -13.09
C GLY A 317 17.78 22.87 -13.93
N TYR A 318 16.70 22.86 -14.71
CA TYR A 318 16.34 21.78 -15.62
C TYR A 318 16.19 22.31 -17.05
N ILE A 319 16.58 21.51 -18.00
CA ILE A 319 16.18 21.63 -19.40
C ILE A 319 14.87 20.84 -19.56
N ARG A 320 13.79 21.56 -19.85
CA ARG A 320 12.46 21.00 -20.06
C ARG A 320 12.18 20.89 -21.55
N ILE A 321 11.91 19.69 -22.03
CA ILE A 321 11.57 19.42 -23.43
C ILE A 321 10.12 18.91 -23.44
N SER A 322 9.23 19.65 -24.07
CA SER A 322 7.81 19.32 -24.14
C SER A 322 7.36 18.94 -25.54
N VAL A 323 6.47 17.97 -25.62
CA VAL A 323 5.75 17.55 -26.83
C VAL A 323 4.26 17.68 -26.53
N ARG A 324 3.59 18.59 -27.26
CA ARG A 324 2.15 18.87 -27.13
C ARG A 324 1.43 18.49 -28.39
N ASP A 325 0.30 17.81 -28.22
CA ASP A 325 -0.63 17.40 -29.28
C ASP A 325 -2.03 18.00 -29.10
N ASN A 326 -2.82 18.09 -30.17
CA ASN A 326 -4.23 18.49 -30.17
C ASN A 326 -5.20 17.28 -30.14
N GLY A 327 -4.77 16.13 -29.65
CA GLY A 327 -5.48 14.85 -29.67
C GLY A 327 -6.67 14.74 -28.74
N ILE A 328 -7.02 13.48 -28.40
CA ILE A 328 -8.15 13.16 -27.55
C ILE A 328 -7.96 13.53 -26.08
N GLY A 329 -6.77 13.86 -25.66
CA GLY A 329 -6.43 14.17 -24.27
C GLY A 329 -6.59 12.96 -23.33
N ILE A 330 -6.18 13.16 -22.08
CA ILE A 330 -6.11 12.10 -21.05
C ILE A 330 -6.99 12.50 -19.86
N PRO A 331 -7.92 11.64 -19.42
CA PRO A 331 -8.72 11.88 -18.21
C PRO A 331 -7.85 12.05 -16.98
N LEU A 332 -8.19 12.94 -16.06
CA LEU A 332 -7.43 13.23 -14.84
C LEU A 332 -7.14 11.97 -14.00
N SER A 333 -8.11 11.04 -13.95
CA SER A 333 -7.97 9.77 -13.24
C SER A 333 -6.86 8.87 -13.78
N ALA A 334 -6.57 8.98 -15.09
CA ALA A 334 -5.56 8.16 -15.77
C ALA A 334 -4.17 8.82 -15.80
N GLN A 335 -4.07 10.16 -15.66
CA GLN A 335 -2.79 10.88 -15.76
C GLN A 335 -1.75 10.42 -14.75
N ARG A 336 -2.16 9.82 -13.62
CA ARG A 336 -1.24 9.28 -12.61
C ARG A 336 -0.68 7.91 -12.96
N THR A 337 -1.36 7.14 -13.79
CA THR A 337 -1.02 5.73 -14.08
C THR A 337 -0.54 5.51 -15.51
N ILE A 338 -0.63 6.51 -16.41
CA ILE A 338 -0.22 6.36 -17.81
C ILE A 338 1.26 6.04 -18.01
N PHE A 339 2.10 6.33 -17.02
CA PHE A 339 3.53 5.99 -17.03
C PHE A 339 3.81 4.60 -16.44
N ASP A 340 2.80 3.96 -15.83
CA ASP A 340 2.94 2.60 -15.34
C ASP A 340 3.07 1.63 -16.54
N LYS A 341 3.85 0.55 -16.34
CA LYS A 341 4.04 -0.45 -17.38
C LYS A 341 2.71 -1.07 -17.75
N PHE A 342 2.50 -1.25 -19.06
CA PHE A 342 1.35 -1.93 -19.64
C PHE A 342 0.01 -1.19 -19.43
N GLU A 343 0.03 0.00 -18.81
CA GLU A 343 -1.19 0.78 -18.63
C GLU A 343 -1.64 1.36 -19.98
N ARG A 344 -2.93 1.24 -20.25
CA ARG A 344 -3.56 1.79 -21.47
C ARG A 344 -4.86 2.44 -21.11
N VAL A 345 -5.07 3.67 -21.54
CA VAL A 345 -6.34 4.36 -21.37
C VAL A 345 -7.28 3.90 -22.49
N LEU A 346 -8.21 3.00 -22.15
CA LEU A 346 -9.25 2.58 -23.09
C LEU A 346 -10.36 3.65 -23.16
N PRO A 347 -10.85 4.01 -24.37
CA PRO A 347 -12.02 4.88 -24.50
C PRO A 347 -13.22 4.24 -23.82
N ARG A 348 -13.97 5.02 -23.01
CA ARG A 348 -15.18 4.55 -22.31
C ARG A 348 -16.38 4.30 -23.20
N ASP A 349 -16.36 4.74 -24.44
CA ASP A 349 -17.45 4.70 -25.40
C ASP A 349 -17.57 3.41 -26.21
N GLY A 350 -16.78 2.37 -25.85
CA GLY A 350 -16.84 1.07 -26.54
C GLY A 350 -16.31 1.11 -27.98
N SER A 351 -15.81 2.24 -28.47
CA SER A 351 -15.15 2.32 -29.76
C SER A 351 -13.86 1.51 -29.68
N GLN A 352 -13.88 0.33 -30.28
CA GLN A 352 -12.72 -0.54 -30.43
C GLN A 352 -11.75 0.03 -31.48
N GLN A 353 -11.31 1.26 -31.35
CA GLN A 353 -10.10 1.66 -32.03
C GLN A 353 -8.93 0.93 -31.33
N LYS A 354 -8.58 -0.23 -31.87
CA LYS A 354 -7.36 -0.96 -31.48
C LYS A 354 -6.16 -0.10 -31.86
N VAL A 355 -5.86 0.88 -31.03
CA VAL A 355 -4.59 1.59 -31.17
C VAL A 355 -3.51 0.55 -30.85
N SER A 356 -2.72 0.18 -31.85
CA SER A 356 -1.62 -0.77 -31.70
C SER A 356 -0.56 -0.21 -30.78
N GLY A 357 -0.10 -1.01 -29.81
CA GLY A 357 1.02 -0.66 -28.93
C GLY A 357 0.97 -1.38 -27.59
N PHE A 358 2.15 -1.66 -27.04
CA PHE A 358 2.35 -2.46 -25.81
C PHE A 358 2.10 -1.72 -24.50
N GLY A 359 1.80 -0.42 -24.51
CA GLY A 359 1.75 0.40 -23.30
C GLY A 359 3.13 0.58 -22.63
N LEU A 360 4.20 0.44 -23.39
CA LEU A 360 5.58 0.57 -22.93
C LEU A 360 6.21 1.93 -23.26
N GLY A 361 5.68 2.67 -24.24
CA GLY A 361 6.29 3.90 -24.75
C GLY A 361 6.44 4.98 -23.67
N LEU A 362 5.37 5.28 -22.91
CA LEU A 362 5.43 6.28 -21.84
C LEU A 362 6.26 5.80 -20.64
N ASN A 363 6.23 4.51 -20.34
CA ASN A 363 7.11 3.92 -19.32
C ASN A 363 8.58 4.02 -19.72
N TYR A 364 8.89 3.81 -20.99
CA TYR A 364 10.24 4.04 -21.54
C TYR A 364 10.68 5.48 -21.34
N VAL A 365 9.84 6.47 -21.71
CA VAL A 365 10.12 7.90 -21.53
C VAL A 365 10.41 8.22 -20.06
N MET A 366 9.60 7.68 -19.15
CA MET A 366 9.81 7.87 -17.71
C MET A 366 11.14 7.28 -17.24
N ASN A 367 11.49 6.07 -17.70
CA ASN A 367 12.74 5.44 -17.31
C ASN A 367 13.97 6.17 -17.88
N VAL A 368 13.91 6.59 -19.16
CA VAL A 368 14.98 7.44 -19.74
C VAL A 368 15.19 8.69 -18.91
N ALA A 369 14.13 9.43 -18.58
CA ALA A 369 14.24 10.62 -17.76
C ALA A 369 14.86 10.32 -16.38
N ARG A 370 14.45 9.21 -15.74
CA ARG A 370 14.96 8.78 -14.43
C ARG A 370 16.44 8.39 -14.46
N GLU A 371 16.89 7.66 -15.48
CA GLU A 371 18.30 7.29 -15.65
C GLU A 371 19.18 8.53 -15.97
N HIS A 372 18.56 9.61 -16.46
CA HIS A 372 19.19 10.92 -16.61
C HIS A 372 19.02 11.82 -15.37
N ASP A 373 18.64 11.28 -14.21
CA ASP A 373 18.41 12.03 -12.97
C ASP A 373 17.31 13.10 -13.08
N GLY A 374 16.43 12.92 -14.06
CA GLY A 374 15.32 13.82 -14.37
C GLY A 374 13.94 13.22 -14.01
N TYR A 375 12.90 13.84 -14.54
CA TYR A 375 11.52 13.39 -14.35
C TYR A 375 10.66 13.74 -15.57
N VAL A 376 9.48 13.10 -15.65
CA VAL A 376 8.47 13.38 -16.69
C VAL A 376 7.19 13.87 -16.03
N SER A 377 6.54 14.84 -16.66
CA SER A 377 5.23 15.34 -16.27
C SER A 377 4.27 15.33 -17.46
N VAL A 378 2.97 15.34 -17.18
CA VAL A 378 1.92 15.44 -18.17
C VAL A 378 0.91 16.50 -17.76
N GLU A 379 0.55 17.36 -18.70
CA GLU A 379 -0.57 18.27 -18.63
C GLU A 379 -1.54 17.91 -19.75
N SER A 380 -2.78 17.58 -19.42
CA SER A 380 -3.74 17.15 -20.44
C SER A 380 -5.16 17.49 -20.04
N VAL A 381 -5.95 17.89 -21.04
CA VAL A 381 -7.38 18.12 -20.93
C VAL A 381 -8.10 17.20 -21.91
N GLN A 382 -8.92 16.30 -21.38
CA GLN A 382 -9.67 15.35 -22.20
C GLN A 382 -10.49 16.07 -23.29
N GLY A 383 -10.36 15.60 -24.51
CA GLY A 383 -10.99 16.17 -25.72
C GLY A 383 -10.25 17.36 -26.33
N ARG A 384 -9.16 17.86 -25.73
CA ARG A 384 -8.49 19.08 -26.17
C ARG A 384 -7.02 18.91 -26.54
N PHE A 385 -6.19 18.42 -25.62
CA PHE A 385 -4.75 18.29 -25.84
C PHE A 385 -4.09 17.39 -24.79
N SER A 386 -2.88 16.89 -25.12
CA SER A 386 -1.92 16.38 -24.13
C SER A 386 -0.56 17.06 -24.34
N GLU A 387 0.12 17.36 -23.25
CA GLU A 387 1.49 17.90 -23.26
C GLU A 387 2.32 17.05 -22.29
N PHE A 388 3.34 16.42 -22.82
CA PHE A 388 4.30 15.63 -22.06
C PHE A 388 5.61 16.40 -21.99
N THR A 389 6.17 16.55 -20.79
CA THR A 389 7.42 17.29 -20.55
C THR A 389 8.45 16.38 -19.91
N ILE A 390 9.59 16.21 -20.58
CA ILE A 390 10.80 15.59 -20.03
C ILE A 390 11.65 16.70 -19.42
N SER A 391 12.01 16.57 -18.15
CA SER A 391 12.85 17.52 -17.42
C SER A 391 14.16 16.84 -17.05
N LEU A 392 15.27 17.30 -17.61
CA LEU A 392 16.63 16.79 -17.39
C LEU A 392 17.47 17.84 -16.66
N PRO A 393 18.33 17.46 -15.70
CA PRO A 393 19.21 18.41 -15.02
C PRO A 393 20.12 19.14 -16.00
N GLU A 394 20.35 20.42 -15.77
CA GLU A 394 21.23 21.26 -16.62
C GLU A 394 22.69 20.80 -16.57
N SER A 395 23.16 20.30 -15.43
CA SER A 395 24.50 19.74 -15.25
C SER A 395 24.56 18.85 -14.01
N LEU A 396 25.63 18.03 -13.88
CA LEU A 396 25.86 17.21 -12.66
C LEU A 396 26.03 18.05 -11.38
N SER A 397 26.35 19.34 -11.48
CA SER A 397 26.51 20.25 -10.34
C SER A 397 25.18 20.78 -9.79
N SER A 398 24.07 20.61 -10.49
CA SER A 398 22.72 21.04 -10.06
C SER A 398 21.96 19.96 -9.27
N LEU A 399 22.58 18.82 -8.95
CA LEU A 399 22.03 17.76 -8.10
C LEU A 399 22.08 18.16 -6.61
N THR A 400 21.41 19.23 -6.21
CA THR A 400 20.79 19.28 -4.89
C THR A 400 19.66 18.24 -4.90
N PRO A 401 19.52 17.43 -3.84
CA PRO A 401 18.45 16.42 -3.82
C PRO A 401 17.11 17.11 -4.08
N GLY A 402 16.53 16.83 -5.23
CA GLY A 402 15.20 17.34 -5.58
C GLY A 402 14.18 16.88 -4.54
N PRO A 403 13.06 17.60 -4.39
CA PRO A 403 12.05 17.32 -3.38
C PRO A 403 11.65 15.84 -3.41
N SER A 404 11.56 15.26 -2.22
CA SER A 404 11.21 13.85 -2.04
C SER A 404 9.85 13.54 -2.71
N PRO A 405 9.54 12.29 -3.04
CA PRO A 405 8.24 11.92 -3.62
C PRO A 405 7.04 12.38 -2.78
N LYS A 406 7.23 12.64 -1.48
CA LYS A 406 6.22 13.21 -0.58
C LYS A 406 6.02 14.71 -0.80
N GLU A 407 7.09 15.48 -0.97
CA GLU A 407 7.03 16.93 -1.20
C GLU A 407 6.47 17.27 -2.59
N ARG A 408 6.73 16.41 -3.59
CA ARG A 408 6.12 16.52 -4.93
C ARG A 408 4.60 16.30 -4.95
N GLY A 409 4.07 15.53 -4.00
CA GLY A 409 2.63 15.32 -3.82
C GLY A 409 1.93 16.52 -3.18
N GLU A 410 2.63 17.29 -2.35
CA GLU A 410 2.08 18.46 -1.65
C GLU A 410 2.12 19.75 -2.52
N GLU A 411 3.06 19.89 -3.43
CA GLU A 411 3.12 21.01 -4.38
C GLU A 411 1.97 20.96 -5.41
N TRP A 412 1.51 19.74 -5.76
CA TRP A 412 0.32 19.54 -6.60
C TRP A 412 -0.99 19.93 -5.93
N SER A 413 -1.04 19.95 -4.59
CA SER A 413 -2.24 20.36 -3.85
C SER A 413 -2.31 21.88 -3.61
N ARG A 414 -1.18 22.60 -3.55
CA ARG A 414 -1.12 24.05 -3.30
C ARG A 414 -1.44 24.94 -4.49
N ASN A 415 -1.28 24.47 -5.70
CA ASN A 415 -1.57 25.25 -6.91
C ASN A 415 -3.04 25.14 -7.38
N ARG A 416 -3.96 24.78 -6.47
CA ARG A 416 -5.41 24.61 -6.72
C ARG A 416 -6.33 25.30 -5.70
N GLU A 417 -5.82 26.27 -4.93
CA GLU A 417 -6.69 27.19 -4.22
C GLU A 417 -6.81 28.53 -4.99
#